data_246a00c0e31e7d547f6d4d6b646dac0e
#
_entry.id   246a00c0e31e7d547f6d4d6b646dac0e
#
_cell.length_a   1.000
_cell.length_b   1.000
_cell.length_c   1.000
_cell.angle_alpha   90.00
_cell.angle_beta   90.00
_cell.angle_gamma   90.00
#
_symmetry.space_group_name_H-M   'P 1'
#
loop_
_entity.id
_entity.type
_entity.pdbx_description
1 polymer ?
#
loop_
_entity_poly.entity_id
_entity_poly.type
_entity_poly.pdbx_seq_one_letter_code
_entity_poly.pdbx_strand_id
1 'polypeptide(L)'
;MENEITINDPQVIYGMNDLYCKEEVYNIISCCFEVHKILGRGFLEIVYKDALIKEFNLRNIPFSREKKMRIEYKGEFLDHYYITDFIVYDKIVLEIKAQQSAIEDHYKQVI
;
A
#
# COMPACT_ATOMS: atom_id res chain seq x y z
N MET A 1 -10.46 -2.32 12.75
CA MET A 1 -9.62 -2.29 11.57
C MET A 1 -8.17 -2.42 11.93
N GLU A 2 -7.48 -3.18 11.17
CA GLU A 2 -6.07 -3.34 11.37
C GLU A 2 -5.33 -2.06 11.05
N ASN A 3 -4.04 -2.08 11.23
CA ASN A 3 -3.21 -0.97 10.84
C ASN A 3 -3.22 -0.82 9.33
N GLU A 4 -3.15 0.40 8.92
CA GLU A 4 -3.23 0.72 7.51
C GLU A 4 -2.00 1.50 7.11
N ILE A 5 -1.38 1.10 5.99
CA ILE A 5 -0.22 1.77 5.46
C ILE A 5 -0.52 2.18 4.04
N THR A 6 -0.28 3.43 3.73
CA THR A 6 -0.45 3.94 2.38
C THR A 6 0.88 4.49 1.91
N ILE A 7 1.32 3.99 0.76
CA ILE A 7 2.55 4.48 0.15
C ILE A 7 2.17 5.54 -0.85
N ASN A 8 2.75 6.69 -0.67
CA ASN A 8 2.38 7.83 -1.47
C ASN A 8 3.62 8.63 -1.80
N ASP A 9 4.42 8.13 -2.70
CA ASP A 9 5.48 8.82 -3.39
C ASP A 9 6.47 9.53 -2.48
N PRO A 10 7.25 9.01 -1.90
CA PRO A 10 7.63 7.97 -1.02
C PRO A 10 7.07 8.13 0.38
N GLN A 11 6.09 8.96 0.51
CA GLN A 11 5.50 9.24 1.80
C GLN A 11 4.68 8.06 2.26
N VAL A 12 4.82 7.71 3.53
CA VAL A 12 4.13 6.58 4.09
C VAL A 12 3.21 7.07 5.19
N ILE A 13 1.93 6.71 5.06
CA ILE A 13 0.95 7.03 6.08
C ILE A 13 0.41 5.72 6.60
N TYR A 14 0.38 5.54 7.89
CA TYR A 14 -0.08 4.29 8.45
C TYR A 14 -1.02 4.54 9.60
N GLY A 15 -1.72 3.47 9.97
CA GLY A 15 -2.76 3.54 10.97
C GLY A 15 -2.22 3.73 12.35
N MET A 16 -3.14 3.65 13.28
CA MET A 16 -2.88 4.13 14.61
C MET A 16 -1.99 3.28 15.45
N ASN A 17 -1.97 2.04 15.28
CA ASN A 17 -1.37 1.15 16.24
C ASN A 17 -0.02 0.63 15.79
N ASP A 18 0.83 1.55 15.35
CA ASP A 18 2.14 1.16 14.85
C ASP A 18 3.02 0.54 15.91
N LEU A 19 2.81 0.88 17.18
CA LEU A 19 3.59 0.26 18.25
C LEU A 19 3.32 -1.22 18.35
N TYR A 20 2.08 -1.62 18.11
CA TYR A 20 1.68 -3.00 18.24
C TYR A 20 2.37 -3.91 17.22
N CYS A 21 2.56 -3.41 16.00
CA CYS A 21 3.22 -4.20 14.96
C CYS A 21 4.36 -3.42 14.34
N LYS A 22 5.14 -2.80 15.19
CA LYS A 22 6.19 -1.89 14.77
C LYS A 22 7.19 -2.53 13.82
N GLU A 23 7.62 -3.73 14.16
CA GLU A 23 8.62 -4.42 13.36
C GLU A 23 8.08 -4.79 11.99
N GLU A 24 6.84 -5.25 11.98
CA GLU A 24 6.22 -5.64 10.72
C GLU A 24 6.00 -4.44 9.82
N VAL A 25 5.54 -3.35 10.41
CA VAL A 25 5.38 -2.11 9.66
C VAL A 25 6.71 -1.64 9.11
N TYR A 26 7.76 -1.72 9.90
CA TYR A 26 9.09 -1.33 9.45
C TYR A 26 9.52 -2.17 8.25
N ASN A 27 9.27 -3.46 8.31
CA ASN A 27 9.64 -4.34 7.20
C ASN A 27 8.89 -3.97 5.93
N ILE A 28 7.61 -3.66 6.05
CA ILE A 28 6.82 -3.25 4.90
C ILE A 28 7.34 -1.95 4.32
N ILE A 29 7.61 -0.98 5.18
CA ILE A 29 8.13 0.31 4.73
C ILE A 29 9.46 0.11 4.03
N SER A 30 10.30 -0.74 4.56
CA SER A 30 11.59 -1.03 3.95
C SER A 30 11.42 -1.61 2.55
N CYS A 31 10.46 -2.48 2.36
CA CYS A 31 10.16 -3.01 1.02
C CYS A 31 9.73 -1.90 0.09
N CYS A 32 8.88 -1.02 0.58
CA CYS A 32 8.38 0.06 -0.26
C CYS A 32 9.48 1.02 -0.66
N PHE A 33 10.37 1.33 0.26
CA PHE A 33 11.51 2.18 -0.07
C PHE A 33 12.42 1.53 -1.09
N GLU A 34 12.61 0.23 -0.97
CA GLU A 34 13.45 -0.49 -1.93
C GLU A 34 12.84 -0.43 -3.32
N VAL A 35 11.53 -0.67 -3.41
CA VAL A 35 10.84 -0.60 -4.68
C VAL A 35 10.96 0.80 -5.27
N HIS A 36 10.72 1.79 -4.44
CA HIS A 36 10.76 3.18 -4.92
C HIS A 36 12.16 3.58 -5.32
N LYS A 37 13.16 3.13 -4.59
CA LYS A 37 14.54 3.44 -4.89
C LYS A 37 14.95 2.87 -6.25
N ILE A 38 14.50 1.67 -6.55
CA ILE A 38 14.89 1.01 -7.79
C ILE A 38 14.10 1.53 -8.98
N LEU A 39 12.79 1.64 -8.82
CA LEU A 39 11.93 2.01 -9.94
C LEU A 39 11.83 3.51 -10.14
N GLY A 40 11.88 4.28 -9.06
CA GLY A 40 11.66 5.71 -9.18
C GLY A 40 10.20 6.02 -9.42
N ARG A 41 9.95 7.21 -9.88
CA ARG A 41 8.60 7.73 -10.09
C ARG A 41 8.15 7.54 -11.51
N GLY A 42 6.84 7.63 -11.72
CA GLY A 42 6.31 7.70 -13.06
C GLY A 42 5.69 6.43 -13.60
N PHE A 43 5.80 5.33 -12.89
CA PHE A 43 5.17 4.11 -13.34
C PHE A 43 3.73 4.02 -12.87
N LEU A 44 2.95 3.19 -13.54
CA LEU A 44 1.58 2.91 -13.12
C LEU A 44 1.58 2.12 -11.82
N GLU A 45 0.45 2.22 -11.11
CA GLU A 45 0.32 1.52 -9.83
C GLU A 45 0.60 0.03 -9.95
N ILE A 46 0.15 -0.57 -11.05
CA ILE A 46 0.32 -2.01 -11.23
C ILE A 46 1.79 -2.40 -11.23
N VAL A 47 2.66 -1.53 -11.73
CA VAL A 47 4.08 -1.82 -11.77
C VAL A 47 4.66 -1.87 -10.38
N TYR A 48 4.28 -0.90 -9.53
CA TYR A 48 4.75 -0.89 -8.16
C TYR A 48 4.22 -2.09 -7.38
N LYS A 49 2.98 -2.49 -7.64
CA LYS A 49 2.43 -3.67 -6.99
C LYS A 49 3.19 -4.93 -7.39
N ASP A 50 3.51 -5.05 -8.67
CA ASP A 50 4.30 -6.19 -9.13
C ASP A 50 5.66 -6.25 -8.45
N ALA A 51 6.30 -5.11 -8.33
CA ALA A 51 7.61 -5.05 -7.69
C ALA A 51 7.51 -5.41 -6.21
N LEU A 52 6.46 -4.93 -5.55
CA LEU A 52 6.27 -5.26 -4.13
C LEU A 52 6.04 -6.74 -3.92
N ILE A 53 5.30 -7.38 -4.81
CA ILE A 53 5.09 -8.82 -4.71
C ILE A 53 6.43 -9.53 -4.75
N LYS A 54 7.29 -9.12 -5.66
CA LYS A 54 8.63 -9.73 -5.74
C LYS A 54 9.42 -9.48 -4.48
N GLU A 55 9.36 -8.27 -3.97
CA GLU A 55 10.12 -7.92 -2.78
C GLU A 55 9.62 -8.68 -1.56
N PHE A 56 8.29 -8.77 -1.40
CA PHE A 56 7.73 -9.55 -0.31
C PHE A 56 8.17 -11.00 -0.38
N ASN A 57 8.13 -11.58 -1.57
CA ASN A 57 8.54 -12.97 -1.73
C ASN A 57 10.03 -13.16 -1.45
N LEU A 58 10.84 -12.22 -1.89
CA LEU A 58 12.28 -12.30 -1.62
C LEU A 58 12.58 -12.26 -0.13
N ARG A 59 11.78 -11.54 0.64
CA ARG A 59 11.99 -11.39 2.07
C ARG A 59 11.13 -12.33 2.90
N ASN A 60 10.37 -13.20 2.24
CA ASN A 60 9.49 -14.16 2.93
C ASN A 60 8.46 -13.46 3.80
N ILE A 61 7.91 -12.37 3.32
CA ILE A 61 6.87 -11.64 4.02
C ILE A 61 5.52 -12.12 3.51
N PRO A 62 4.66 -12.64 4.39
CA PRO A 62 3.37 -13.16 3.95
C PRO A 62 2.40 -12.03 3.60
N PHE A 63 1.66 -12.22 2.53
CA PHE A 63 0.70 -11.23 2.10
C PHE A 63 -0.43 -11.89 1.33
N SER A 64 -1.56 -11.20 1.26
CA SER A 64 -2.63 -11.56 0.35
C SER A 64 -3.01 -10.31 -0.43
N ARG A 65 -3.63 -10.53 -1.59
CA ARG A 65 -3.91 -9.46 -2.53
C ARG A 65 -5.40 -9.30 -2.76
N GLU A 66 -5.80 -8.07 -3.00
CA GLU A 66 -7.13 -7.76 -3.52
C GLU A 66 -8.24 -8.45 -2.75
N LYS A 67 -8.14 -8.39 -1.44
CA LYS A 67 -9.13 -9.02 -0.59
C LYS A 67 -10.33 -8.12 -0.44
N LYS A 68 -11.52 -8.71 -0.60
CA LYS A 68 -12.76 -7.97 -0.40
C LYS A 68 -13.08 -7.88 1.07
N MET A 69 -13.36 -6.69 1.52
CA MET A 69 -13.73 -6.45 2.91
C MET A 69 -15.09 -5.78 2.95
N ARG A 70 -15.93 -6.25 3.83
CA ARG A 70 -17.25 -5.68 3.99
C ARG A 70 -17.13 -4.40 4.80
N ILE A 71 -17.99 -3.46 4.48
CA ILE A 71 -18.02 -2.17 5.17
C ILE A 71 -19.24 -2.13 6.05
N GLU A 72 -19.01 -1.90 7.33
CA GLU A 72 -20.10 -1.83 8.29
C GLU A 72 -20.43 -0.38 8.58
N TYR A 73 -21.71 -0.06 8.54
CA TYR A 73 -22.16 1.28 8.83
C TYR A 73 -23.35 1.19 9.78
N LYS A 74 -23.17 1.67 10.98
CA LYS A 74 -24.21 1.67 12.02
C LYS A 74 -24.81 0.29 12.22
N GLY A 75 -23.96 -0.71 12.28
CA GLY A 75 -24.39 -2.07 12.58
C GLY A 75 -24.87 -2.88 11.38
N GLU A 76 -24.85 -2.31 10.19
CA GLU A 76 -25.30 -3.02 9.00
C GLU A 76 -24.20 -2.97 7.95
N PHE A 77 -24.12 -4.03 7.17
CA PHE A 77 -23.15 -4.08 6.09
C PHE A 77 -23.70 -3.36 4.87
N LEU A 78 -22.82 -2.58 4.27
CA LEU A 78 -23.17 -1.88 3.03
C LEU A 78 -23.12 -2.84 1.86
N ASP A 79 -23.73 -2.42 0.76
CA ASP A 79 -23.80 -3.26 -0.43
C ASP A 79 -22.46 -3.35 -1.15
N HIS A 80 -21.60 -2.38 -0.95
CA HIS A 80 -20.32 -2.34 -1.65
C HIS A 80 -19.22 -2.82 -0.76
N TYR A 81 -18.20 -3.41 -1.40
CA TYR A 81 -17.03 -3.91 -0.71
C TYR A 81 -15.88 -2.95 -0.88
N TYR A 82 -14.98 -2.99 0.07
CA TYR A 82 -13.69 -2.34 -0.05
C TYR A 82 -12.68 -3.41 -0.46
N ILE A 83 -11.93 -3.13 -1.52
CA ILE A 83 -10.96 -4.10 -2.01
C ILE A 83 -9.58 -3.55 -1.69
N THR A 84 -8.83 -4.29 -0.87
CA THR A 84 -7.50 -3.87 -0.47
C THR A 84 -6.49 -4.24 -1.53
N ASP A 85 -5.44 -3.44 -1.64
CA ASP A 85 -4.32 -3.83 -2.50
C ASP A 85 -3.59 -5.03 -1.90
N PHE A 86 -3.21 -4.91 -0.65
CA PHE A 86 -2.51 -5.97 0.07
C PHE A 86 -2.96 -6.01 1.52
N ILE A 87 -2.98 -7.21 2.06
CA ILE A 87 -3.01 -7.39 3.51
C ILE A 87 -1.74 -8.14 3.84
N VAL A 88 -0.89 -7.53 4.65
CA VAL A 88 0.44 -8.04 4.92
C VAL A 88 0.48 -8.53 6.36
N TYR A 89 1.11 -9.67 6.59
CA TYR A 89 1.17 -10.30 7.91
C TYR A 89 -0.23 -10.57 8.47
N ASP A 90 -1.22 -10.72 7.59
CA ASP A 90 -2.61 -11.00 7.98
C ASP A 90 -3.27 -9.90 8.79
N LYS A 91 -2.66 -8.74 8.92
CA LYS A 91 -3.24 -7.72 9.79
C LYS A 91 -2.96 -6.28 9.37
N ILE A 92 -2.11 -6.06 8.38
CA ILE A 92 -1.76 -4.71 7.98
C ILE A 92 -2.24 -4.47 6.57
N VAL A 93 -3.11 -3.48 6.42
CA VAL A 93 -3.63 -3.11 5.11
C VAL A 93 -2.65 -2.15 4.47
N LEU A 94 -2.21 -2.51 3.27
CA LEU A 94 -1.27 -1.67 2.52
C LEU A 94 -1.94 -1.24 1.22
N GLU A 95 -1.99 0.06 1.02
CA GLU A 95 -2.55 0.65 -0.19
C GLU A 95 -1.45 1.28 -0.99
N ILE A 96 -1.45 1.01 -2.28
CA ILE A 96 -0.43 1.54 -3.18
C ILE A 96 -1.05 2.66 -4.00
N LYS A 97 -0.41 3.80 -3.97
CA LYS A 97 -0.84 4.94 -4.76
C LYS A 97 0.32 5.37 -5.64
N ALA A 98 0.13 5.29 -6.94
CA ALA A 98 1.08 5.85 -7.87
C ALA A 98 0.76 7.33 -7.93
N GLN A 99 1.23 8.03 -6.93
CA GLN A 99 0.83 9.39 -6.77
C GLN A 99 1.42 10.28 -7.82
N GLN A 100 0.57 11.05 -8.38
CA GLN A 100 0.98 12.13 -9.24
C GLN A 100 0.46 13.39 -8.61
N SER A 101 1.36 14.19 -8.12
CA SER A 101 0.97 15.46 -7.56
C SER A 101 0.41 16.35 -8.67
N ALA A 102 -0.31 17.39 -8.28
CA ALA A 102 -0.83 18.33 -9.26
C ALA A 102 0.29 18.89 -10.11
N ILE A 103 1.43 19.14 -9.48
CA ILE A 103 2.58 19.66 -10.21
C ILE A 103 3.06 18.65 -11.24
N GLU A 104 3.12 17.39 -10.85
CA GLU A 104 3.53 16.36 -11.79
C GLU A 104 2.56 16.22 -12.93
N ASP A 105 1.29 16.33 -12.65
CA ASP A 105 0.30 16.26 -13.71
C ASP A 105 0.51 17.39 -14.70
N HIS A 106 0.81 18.57 -14.20
CA HIS A 106 1.12 19.68 -15.08
C HIS A 106 2.35 19.37 -15.92
N TYR A 107 3.38 18.85 -15.31
CA TYR A 107 4.56 18.49 -16.04
C TYR A 107 4.28 17.45 -17.10
N LYS A 108 3.45 16.49 -16.77
CA LYS A 108 3.11 15.46 -17.74
C LYS A 108 2.34 16.00 -18.90
N GLN A 109 1.56 17.01 -18.68
CA GLN A 109 0.87 17.67 -19.76
C GLN A 109 1.83 18.47 -20.61
N VAL A 110 2.85 18.98 -19.98
CA VAL A 110 3.86 19.76 -20.67
C VAL A 110 4.90 18.85 -21.31
N ILE A 111 5.23 17.83 -20.60
CA ILE A 111 6.19 16.87 -21.06
C ILE A 111 5.46 15.74 -21.72
#